data_2beb09d27428b002f9b19fd6aee9faef
#
_entry.id   2beb09d27428b002f9b19fd6aee9faef
#
_cell.length_a   1.000
_cell.length_b   1.000
_cell.length_c   1.000
_cell.angle_alpha   90.00
_cell.angle_beta   90.00
_cell.angle_gamma   90.00
#
_symmetry.space_group_name_H-M   'P 1'
#
loop_
_entity.id
_entity.type
_entity.pdbx_description
1 polymer ?
#
loop_
_entity_poly.entity_id
_entity_poly.type
_entity_poly.pdbx_seq_one_letter_code
_entity_poly.pdbx_strand_id
1 'polypeptide(L)'
;MAAAETTTATAMASSASSAPCSPSARDLFAEGLLEFLRPAVRQLDSHVHAVRESQVELREHIDGLAAELCRIKEDQKVALDLDPYVKKLLNARRRVVLVNNILQNAQERLRRLNHNVGKETARRKAMLEAGGSYPQGSPSK
;
A
#
# COMPACT_ATOMS: atom_id res chain seq x y z
N MET A 1 -68.35 12.59 -41.24
CA MET A 1 -68.11 11.15 -41.01
C MET A 1 -66.75 10.93 -40.42
N ALA A 2 -66.74 10.17 -39.35
CA ALA A 2 -65.60 9.58 -38.69
C ALA A 2 -64.66 10.47 -37.88
N ALA A 3 -64.89 10.47 -36.61
CA ALA A 3 -64.03 10.89 -35.51
C ALA A 3 -62.81 10.03 -35.38
N ALA A 4 -61.66 10.59 -35.05
CA ALA A 4 -60.48 9.88 -34.54
C ALA A 4 -60.12 10.52 -33.21
N GLU A 5 -60.41 9.79 -32.15
CA GLU A 5 -60.05 10.15 -30.78
C GLU A 5 -58.56 9.88 -30.56
N THR A 6 -57.81 10.87 -30.16
CA THR A 6 -56.43 10.77 -29.77
C THR A 6 -56.33 10.60 -28.27
N THR A 7 -56.03 9.38 -27.82
CA THR A 7 -55.82 9.06 -26.41
C THR A 7 -54.39 9.43 -26.03
N THR A 8 -54.23 10.46 -25.22
CA THR A 8 -52.97 10.82 -24.59
C THR A 8 -52.72 9.92 -23.37
N ALA A 9 -51.75 9.00 -23.47
CA ALA A 9 -51.26 8.22 -22.37
C ALA A 9 -50.25 9.02 -21.53
N THR A 10 -50.68 9.44 -20.35
CA THR A 10 -49.80 10.05 -19.35
C THR A 10 -48.92 8.98 -18.72
N ALA A 11 -47.63 9.00 -19.05
CA ALA A 11 -46.65 8.15 -18.41
C ALA A 11 -46.30 8.72 -17.02
N MET A 12 -46.79 8.08 -15.98
CA MET A 12 -46.34 8.31 -14.62
C MET A 12 -44.97 7.71 -14.44
N ALA A 13 -43.94 8.57 -14.39
CA ALA A 13 -42.60 8.18 -13.99
C ALA A 13 -42.60 7.85 -12.49
N SER A 14 -42.62 6.55 -12.18
CA SER A 14 -42.38 6.07 -10.83
C SER A 14 -40.90 6.19 -10.52
N SER A 15 -40.52 7.20 -9.75
CA SER A 15 -39.16 7.31 -9.17
C SER A 15 -39.02 6.23 -8.10
N ALA A 16 -38.42 5.10 -8.50
CA ALA A 16 -37.97 4.10 -7.55
C ALA A 16 -36.79 4.67 -6.74
N SER A 17 -37.06 5.14 -5.56
CA SER A 17 -36.06 5.45 -4.54
C SER A 17 -35.39 4.13 -4.15
N SER A 18 -34.20 3.87 -4.72
CA SER A 18 -33.33 2.79 -4.28
C SER A 18 -32.79 3.17 -2.91
N ALA A 19 -33.36 2.61 -1.85
CA ALA A 19 -32.83 2.71 -0.51
C ALA A 19 -31.38 2.15 -0.52
N PRO A 20 -30.39 2.86 0.05
CA PRO A 20 -29.04 2.35 0.16
C PRO A 20 -29.06 1.07 0.99
N CYS A 21 -28.56 -0.04 0.42
CA CYS A 21 -28.42 -1.30 1.12
C CYS A 21 -27.53 -1.07 2.35
N SER A 22 -28.05 -1.26 3.55
CA SER A 22 -27.29 -1.11 4.79
C SER A 22 -26.09 -2.06 4.76
N PRO A 23 -24.86 -1.58 4.99
CA PRO A 23 -23.68 -2.42 4.99
C PRO A 23 -23.85 -3.53 6.04
N SER A 24 -23.45 -4.76 5.68
CA SER A 24 -23.52 -5.86 6.62
C SER A 24 -22.60 -5.60 7.82
N ALA A 25 -22.93 -6.13 9.00
CA ALA A 25 -22.10 -5.98 10.20
C ALA A 25 -20.64 -6.43 9.96
N ARG A 26 -20.42 -7.40 9.05
CA ARG A 26 -19.08 -7.84 8.63
C ARG A 26 -18.34 -6.80 7.81
N ASP A 27 -19.04 -6.08 6.95
CA ASP A 27 -18.44 -5.04 6.10
C ASP A 27 -18.08 -3.82 6.94
N LEU A 28 -18.94 -3.44 7.91
CA LEU A 28 -18.64 -2.38 8.88
C LEU A 28 -17.41 -2.75 9.74
N PHE A 29 -17.33 -4.00 10.18
CA PHE A 29 -16.18 -4.47 10.94
C PHE A 29 -14.91 -4.46 10.10
N ALA A 30 -14.96 -4.94 8.86
CA ALA A 30 -13.83 -4.96 7.95
C ALA A 30 -13.35 -3.54 7.60
N GLU A 31 -14.28 -2.62 7.37
CA GLU A 31 -13.96 -1.21 7.10
C GLU A 31 -13.35 -0.53 8.32
N GLY A 32 -13.92 -0.74 9.51
CA GLY A 32 -13.37 -0.23 10.76
C GLY A 32 -11.97 -0.78 11.05
N LEU A 33 -11.72 -2.07 10.79
CA LEU A 33 -10.40 -2.68 10.95
C LEU A 33 -9.39 -2.09 9.95
N LEU A 34 -9.80 -1.89 8.71
CA LEU A 34 -8.95 -1.27 7.68
C LEU A 34 -8.60 0.18 8.04
N GLU A 35 -9.58 0.95 8.50
CA GLU A 35 -9.37 2.33 8.93
C GLU A 35 -8.44 2.40 10.13
N PHE A 36 -8.61 1.49 11.08
CA PHE A 36 -7.72 1.37 12.26
C PHE A 36 -6.28 0.99 11.87
N LEU A 37 -6.09 0.06 10.94
CA LEU A 37 -4.77 -0.42 10.55
C LEU A 37 -4.05 0.53 9.59
N ARG A 38 -4.76 1.31 8.80
CA ARG A 38 -4.19 2.23 7.79
C ARG A 38 -3.14 3.19 8.36
N PRO A 39 -3.37 3.89 9.49
CA PRO A 39 -2.37 4.77 10.08
C PRO A 39 -1.14 3.98 10.55
N ALA A 40 -1.31 2.80 11.14
CA ALA A 40 -0.20 1.97 11.59
C ALA A 40 0.67 1.49 10.41
N VAL A 41 0.06 1.09 9.29
CA VAL A 41 0.80 0.70 8.08
C VAL A 41 1.56 1.88 7.47
N ARG A 42 0.96 3.07 7.44
CA ARG A 42 1.64 4.29 6.96
C ARG A 42 2.81 4.68 7.85
N GLN A 43 2.64 4.59 9.16
CA GLN A 43 3.69 4.88 10.13
C GLN A 43 4.85 3.89 9.98
N LEU A 44 4.55 2.60 9.82
CA LEU A 44 5.56 1.57 9.57
C LEU A 44 6.31 1.83 8.26
N ASP A 45 5.61 2.16 7.17
CA ASP A 45 6.24 2.49 5.88
C ASP A 45 7.17 3.70 6.00
N SER A 46 6.75 4.74 6.72
CA SER A 46 7.58 5.92 7.01
C SER A 46 8.83 5.57 7.82
N HIS A 47 8.70 4.74 8.86
CA HIS A 47 9.86 4.30 9.65
C HIS A 47 10.82 3.45 8.83
N VAL A 48 10.30 2.52 8.01
CA VAL A 48 11.14 1.71 7.11
C VAL A 48 11.88 2.61 6.12
N HIS A 49 11.22 3.63 5.59
CA HIS A 49 11.85 4.60 4.68
C HIS A 49 13.01 5.35 5.38
N ALA A 50 12.77 5.91 6.56
CA ALA A 50 13.79 6.63 7.33
C ALA A 50 14.99 5.72 7.69
N VAL A 51 14.74 4.47 8.10
CA VAL A 51 15.81 3.50 8.38
C VAL A 51 16.62 3.20 7.11
N ARG A 52 15.97 3.07 5.96
CA ARG A 52 16.66 2.83 4.67
C ARG A 52 17.54 4.02 4.26
N GLU A 53 17.06 5.25 4.44
CA GLU A 53 17.87 6.44 4.18
C GLU A 53 19.09 6.49 5.08
N SER A 54 18.91 6.27 6.39
CA SER A 54 20.01 6.19 7.35
C SER A 54 21.03 5.09 7.01
N GLN A 55 20.57 3.96 6.46
CA GLN A 55 21.46 2.88 6.01
C GLN A 55 22.26 3.22 4.75
N VAL A 56 21.70 4.02 3.85
CA VAL A 56 22.43 4.54 2.67
C VAL A 56 23.56 5.45 3.14
N GLU A 57 23.23 6.40 4.02
CA GLU A 57 24.20 7.32 4.61
C GLU A 57 25.32 6.57 5.37
N LEU A 58 24.95 5.60 6.20
CA LEU A 58 25.92 4.75 6.91
C LEU A 58 26.85 4.00 5.94
N ARG A 59 26.33 3.50 4.83
CA ARG A 59 27.15 2.84 3.81
C ARG A 59 28.16 3.80 3.19
N GLU A 60 27.75 5.04 2.88
CA GLU A 60 28.63 6.07 2.33
C GLU A 60 29.73 6.44 3.32
N HIS A 61 29.42 6.58 4.59
CA HIS A 61 30.42 6.80 5.64
C HIS A 61 31.39 5.64 5.77
N ILE A 62 30.93 4.39 5.69
CA ILE A 62 31.80 3.20 5.70
C ILE A 62 32.75 3.18 4.48
N ASP A 63 32.23 3.49 3.29
CA ASP A 63 33.03 3.54 2.08
C ASP A 63 34.08 4.67 2.16
N GLY A 64 33.70 5.85 2.65
CA GLY A 64 34.61 6.97 2.90
C GLY A 64 35.73 6.61 3.89
N LEU A 65 35.36 6.03 5.04
CA LEU A 65 36.34 5.61 6.04
C LEU A 65 37.29 4.52 5.50
N ALA A 66 36.80 3.57 4.71
CA ALA A 66 37.64 2.55 4.08
C ALA A 66 38.65 3.17 3.11
N ALA A 67 38.19 4.16 2.31
CA ALA A 67 39.07 4.89 1.39
C ALA A 67 40.18 5.66 2.13
N GLU A 68 39.80 6.38 3.22
CA GLU A 68 40.78 7.09 4.05
C GLU A 68 41.81 6.16 4.70
N LEU A 69 41.41 5.00 5.19
CA LEU A 69 42.30 4.00 5.75
C LEU A 69 43.31 3.47 4.67
N CYS A 70 42.84 3.26 3.44
CA CYS A 70 43.71 2.89 2.32
C CYS A 70 44.70 4.00 1.99
N ARG A 71 44.24 5.28 1.96
CA ARG A 71 45.11 6.44 1.72
C ARG A 71 46.21 6.59 2.80
N ILE A 72 45.83 6.46 4.09
CA ILE A 72 46.79 6.49 5.19
C ILE A 72 47.83 5.39 5.06
N LYS A 73 47.44 4.18 4.66
CA LYS A 73 48.35 3.07 4.44
C LYS A 73 49.35 3.38 3.34
N GLU A 74 48.93 4.02 2.25
CA GLU A 74 49.80 4.40 1.12
C GLU A 74 50.73 5.54 1.48
N ASP A 75 50.20 6.61 2.12
CA ASP A 75 50.97 7.83 2.43
C ASP A 75 52.06 7.61 3.48
N GLN A 76 51.75 6.83 4.53
CA GLN A 76 52.65 6.73 5.68
C GLN A 76 53.74 5.66 5.55
N LYS A 77 53.68 4.78 4.53
CA LYS A 77 54.62 3.63 4.37
C LYS A 77 54.87 2.84 5.68
N VAL A 78 53.95 2.97 6.62
CA VAL A 78 54.06 2.36 7.93
C VAL A 78 53.60 0.90 7.80
N ALA A 79 54.32 -0.01 8.40
CA ALA A 79 54.01 -1.45 8.46
C ALA A 79 52.77 -1.72 9.36
N LEU A 80 51.80 -0.80 9.38
CA LEU A 80 50.58 -0.97 10.13
C LEU A 80 49.60 -1.82 9.30
N ASP A 81 49.34 -3.03 9.74
CA ASP A 81 48.38 -3.90 9.06
C ASP A 81 46.94 -3.40 9.28
N LEU A 82 46.47 -2.54 8.37
CA LEU A 82 45.08 -2.02 8.38
C LEU A 82 44.10 -2.96 7.65
N ASP A 83 44.59 -3.99 6.97
CA ASP A 83 43.76 -4.92 6.20
C ASP A 83 42.64 -5.60 7.03
N PRO A 84 42.84 -6.00 8.30
CA PRO A 84 41.78 -6.55 9.13
C PRO A 84 40.63 -5.55 9.39
N TYR A 85 40.94 -4.26 9.53
CA TYR A 85 39.96 -3.21 9.76
C TYR A 85 39.16 -2.92 8.48
N VAL A 86 39.80 -2.82 7.35
CA VAL A 86 39.18 -2.68 6.02
C VAL A 86 38.24 -3.87 5.77
N LYS A 87 38.69 -5.10 6.05
CA LYS A 87 37.82 -6.30 5.94
C LYS A 87 36.60 -6.24 6.84
N LYS A 88 36.73 -5.75 8.09
CA LYS A 88 35.59 -5.57 9.01
C LYS A 88 34.60 -4.54 8.47
N LEU A 89 35.09 -3.40 7.95
CA LEU A 89 34.23 -2.38 7.33
C LEU A 89 33.48 -2.91 6.12
N LEU A 90 34.15 -3.63 5.22
CA LEU A 90 33.53 -4.25 4.06
C LEU A 90 32.46 -5.29 4.45
N ASN A 91 32.71 -6.05 5.50
CA ASN A 91 31.71 -6.98 6.04
C ASN A 91 30.52 -6.24 6.64
N ALA A 92 30.72 -5.15 7.39
CA ALA A 92 29.65 -4.32 7.91
C ALA A 92 28.81 -3.73 6.77
N ARG A 93 29.47 -3.17 5.74
CA ARG A 93 28.82 -2.66 4.53
C ARG A 93 27.94 -3.73 3.87
N ARG A 94 28.47 -4.96 3.69
CA ARG A 94 27.71 -6.07 3.09
C ARG A 94 26.45 -6.40 3.89
N ARG A 95 26.54 -6.39 5.23
CA ARG A 95 25.40 -6.64 6.11
C ARG A 95 24.35 -5.52 6.00
N VAL A 96 24.76 -4.26 5.96
CA VAL A 96 23.86 -3.12 5.76
C VAL A 96 23.12 -3.23 4.42
N VAL A 97 23.83 -3.54 3.34
CA VAL A 97 23.22 -3.76 2.01
C VAL A 97 22.19 -4.88 2.04
N LEU A 98 22.51 -6.01 2.70
CA LEU A 98 21.60 -7.14 2.82
C LEU A 98 20.32 -6.75 3.58
N VAL A 99 20.46 -6.08 4.72
CA VAL A 99 19.31 -5.62 5.52
C VAL A 99 18.47 -4.61 4.73
N ASN A 100 19.11 -3.68 4.03
CA ASN A 100 18.39 -2.73 3.18
C ASN A 100 17.57 -3.42 2.07
N ASN A 101 18.10 -4.46 1.44
CA ASN A 101 17.38 -5.26 0.45
C ASN A 101 16.18 -5.99 1.07
N ILE A 102 16.32 -6.54 2.29
CA ILE A 102 15.23 -7.19 3.01
C ILE A 102 14.11 -6.16 3.32
N LEU A 103 14.49 -4.98 3.82
CA LEU A 103 13.54 -3.90 4.11
C LEU A 103 12.84 -3.40 2.84
N GLN A 104 13.57 -3.30 1.73
CA GLN A 104 12.99 -2.94 0.44
C GLN A 104 11.93 -3.95 -0.01
N ASN A 105 12.23 -5.25 0.11
CA ASN A 105 11.27 -6.29 -0.19
C ASN A 105 10.03 -6.24 0.73
N ALA A 106 10.23 -6.00 2.03
CA ALA A 106 9.14 -5.84 2.99
C ALA A 106 8.27 -4.63 2.64
N GLN A 107 8.89 -3.49 2.32
CA GLN A 107 8.19 -2.28 1.90
C GLN A 107 7.37 -2.49 0.62
N GLU A 108 7.94 -3.17 -0.38
CA GLU A 108 7.23 -3.50 -1.62
C GLU A 108 6.01 -4.41 -1.34
N ARG A 109 6.15 -5.40 -0.46
CA ARG A 109 5.04 -6.27 -0.05
C ARG A 109 3.94 -5.50 0.67
N LEU A 110 4.31 -4.57 1.55
CA LEU A 110 3.35 -3.68 2.24
C LEU A 110 2.59 -2.80 1.25
N ARG A 111 3.28 -2.23 0.28
CA ARG A 111 2.64 -1.42 -0.78
C ARG A 111 1.66 -2.23 -1.61
N ARG A 112 2.05 -3.45 -2.01
CA ARG A 112 1.15 -4.37 -2.75
C ARG A 112 -0.05 -4.76 -1.91
N LEU A 113 0.15 -5.07 -0.63
CA LEU A 113 -0.94 -5.39 0.28
C LEU A 113 -1.91 -4.21 0.41
N ASN A 114 -1.40 -3.01 0.66
CA ASN A 114 -2.22 -1.80 0.79
C ASN A 114 -3.00 -1.51 -0.51
N HIS A 115 -2.36 -1.68 -1.67
CA HIS A 115 -3.01 -1.53 -2.97
C HIS A 115 -4.13 -2.57 -3.16
N ASN A 116 -3.86 -3.85 -2.87
CA ASN A 116 -4.83 -4.93 -3.04
C ASN A 116 -6.02 -4.78 -2.10
N VAL A 117 -5.77 -4.38 -0.85
CA VAL A 117 -6.83 -4.08 0.12
C VAL A 117 -7.69 -2.92 -0.37
N GLY A 118 -7.09 -1.83 -0.86
CA GLY A 118 -7.83 -0.71 -1.42
C GLY A 118 -8.69 -1.11 -2.63
N LYS A 119 -8.13 -1.92 -3.53
CA LYS A 119 -8.84 -2.42 -4.70
C LYS A 119 -10.00 -3.34 -4.32
N GLU A 120 -9.78 -4.27 -3.38
CA GLU A 120 -10.83 -5.19 -2.95
C GLU A 120 -11.94 -4.46 -2.19
N THR A 121 -11.61 -3.47 -1.38
CA THR A 121 -12.59 -2.63 -0.69
C THR A 121 -13.45 -1.85 -1.70
N ALA A 122 -12.82 -1.25 -2.71
CA ALA A 122 -13.55 -0.53 -3.77
C ALA A 122 -14.46 -1.48 -4.57
N ARG A 123 -13.97 -2.70 -4.88
CA ARG A 123 -14.76 -3.72 -5.58
C ARG A 123 -15.98 -4.16 -4.77
N ARG A 124 -15.78 -4.44 -3.48
CA ARG A 124 -16.89 -4.84 -2.58
C ARG A 124 -17.92 -3.73 -2.43
N LYS A 125 -17.45 -2.49 -2.28
CA LYS A 125 -18.32 -1.33 -2.23
C LYS A 125 -19.16 -1.21 -3.51
N ALA A 126 -18.55 -1.33 -4.69
CA ALA A 126 -19.25 -1.30 -5.96
C ALA A 126 -20.25 -2.46 -6.12
N MET A 127 -19.93 -3.66 -5.62
CA MET A 127 -20.88 -4.79 -5.62
C MET A 127 -22.08 -4.55 -4.70
N LEU A 128 -21.87 -3.95 -3.53
CA LEU A 128 -22.96 -3.60 -2.61
C LEU A 128 -23.86 -2.52 -3.20
N GLU A 129 -23.30 -1.54 -3.88
CA GLU A 129 -24.04 -0.49 -4.57
C GLU A 129 -24.84 -1.05 -5.77
N ALA A 130 -24.27 -2.02 -6.51
CA ALA A 130 -24.93 -2.67 -7.65
C ALA A 130 -25.93 -3.77 -7.25
N GLY A 131 -25.71 -4.46 -6.11
CA GLY A 131 -26.52 -5.59 -5.66
C GLY A 131 -27.83 -5.21 -4.95
N GLY A 132 -28.11 -3.93 -4.76
CA GLY A 132 -29.35 -3.43 -4.13
C GLY A 132 -30.62 -3.55 -5.00
N SER A 133 -30.54 -4.09 -6.21
CA SER A 133 -31.68 -4.28 -7.10
C SER A 133 -32.16 -5.73 -7.06
N TYR A 134 -32.85 -6.13 -6.01
CA TYR A 134 -33.69 -7.34 -6.08
C TYR A 134 -34.94 -7.03 -6.90
N PRO A 135 -35.26 -7.79 -7.95
CA PRO A 135 -36.57 -7.71 -8.57
C PRO A 135 -37.60 -8.24 -7.58
N GLN A 136 -38.44 -7.35 -7.08
CA GLN A 136 -39.57 -7.68 -6.25
C GLN A 136 -40.56 -8.49 -7.10
N GLY A 137 -40.55 -9.80 -6.91
CA GLY A 137 -41.48 -10.70 -7.57
C GLY A 137 -42.93 -10.31 -7.16
N SER A 138 -43.70 -9.93 -8.14
CA SER A 138 -45.13 -9.70 -7.99
C SER A 138 -45.80 -11.01 -7.54
N PRO A 139 -46.66 -11.00 -6.50
CA PRO A 139 -47.47 -12.14 -6.22
C PRO A 139 -48.56 -12.25 -7.28
N SER A 140 -48.46 -13.29 -8.10
CA SER A 140 -49.58 -13.70 -8.97
C SER A 140 -50.72 -14.19 -8.12
N LYS A 141 -51.85 -13.62 -8.38
CA LYS A 141 -53.14 -14.05 -7.84
C LYS A 141 -53.71 -15.11 -8.78
#